data_a09f5051bae72c2ed6448ed5956fb572
#
_entry.id   a09f5051bae72c2ed6448ed5956fb572
#
_cell.length_a   1.000
_cell.length_b   1.000
_cell.length_c   1.000
_cell.angle_alpha   90.00
_cell.angle_beta   90.00
_cell.angle_gamma   90.00
#
_symmetry.space_group_name_H-M   'P 1'
#
loop_
_entity.id
_entity.type
_entity.pdbx_description
1 polymer ?
#
loop_
_entity_poly.entity_id
_entity_poly.type
_entity_poly.pdbx_seq_one_letter_code
_entity_poly.pdbx_strand_id
1 'polypeptide(L)'
;MAAHSTARHRATDRLTSPDALQWHLRALLRKNPSLRPVAKAAGAFDIRLTPGGFPGLVRVICGQQLSVASARAIYGRFADLPRALDPAGYLELDEATVRGVGFSAGKFRTVRVIAEAVVAGELDFDLVEMLPPDEALAYLTAHKGIGPWTAEIYLMFCSGHPDIFPAGDLALQKAVGHALRMDHIPDAKELVEIAKPWSPHRHAAALLFWKYYAVAIRKAGGIAL
;
A
#
# COMPACT_ATOMS: atom_id res chain seq x y z
N MET A 1 13.05 -35.92 -1.32
CA MET A 1 12.51 -35.36 -0.05
C MET A 1 13.13 -33.99 0.14
N ALA A 2 12.42 -32.93 -0.23
CA ALA A 2 12.91 -31.56 -0.05
C ALA A 2 12.63 -31.13 1.40
N ALA A 3 13.69 -30.86 2.15
CA ALA A 3 13.60 -30.33 3.49
C ALA A 3 13.01 -28.93 3.42
N HIS A 4 11.78 -28.77 3.91
CA HIS A 4 11.18 -27.47 4.16
C HIS A 4 11.96 -26.82 5.31
N SER A 5 12.89 -25.91 4.96
CA SER A 5 13.51 -25.03 5.93
C SER A 5 12.42 -24.16 6.53
N THR A 6 12.00 -24.46 7.76
CA THR A 6 11.14 -23.61 8.56
C THR A 6 11.93 -22.37 9.00
N ALA A 7 12.07 -21.41 8.10
CA ALA A 7 12.61 -20.10 8.45
C ALA A 7 11.76 -19.53 9.59
N ARG A 8 12.38 -19.21 10.74
CA ARG A 8 11.71 -18.58 11.87
C ARG A 8 11.44 -17.13 11.52
N HIS A 9 10.21 -16.79 11.13
CA HIS A 9 9.81 -15.41 10.90
C HIS A 9 9.92 -14.56 12.18
N ARG A 10 10.40 -13.32 12.01
CA ARG A 10 10.51 -12.30 13.06
C ARG A 10 9.48 -11.19 12.84
N ALA A 11 9.20 -10.43 13.88
CA ALA A 11 8.26 -9.31 13.81
C ALA A 11 8.71 -8.19 12.83
N THR A 12 10.00 -8.09 12.56
CA THR A 12 10.62 -7.15 11.62
C THR A 12 10.73 -7.69 10.20
N ASP A 13 10.43 -8.97 9.96
CA ASP A 13 10.53 -9.55 8.64
C ASP A 13 9.50 -8.92 7.70
N ARG A 14 9.92 -8.62 6.48
CA ARG A 14 9.06 -8.03 5.46
C ARG A 14 7.92 -8.99 5.08
N LEU A 15 6.73 -8.45 4.83
CA LEU A 15 5.62 -9.22 4.26
C LEU A 15 5.84 -9.41 2.77
N THR A 16 6.73 -10.32 2.40
CA THR A 16 7.12 -10.58 1.00
C THR A 16 6.68 -11.96 0.50
N SER A 17 5.97 -12.73 1.34
CA SER A 17 5.47 -14.05 0.97
C SER A 17 4.16 -14.38 1.67
N PRO A 18 3.37 -15.35 1.15
CA PRO A 18 2.18 -15.85 1.83
C PRO A 18 2.48 -16.38 3.24
N ASP A 19 3.62 -17.04 3.43
CA ASP A 19 4.02 -17.56 4.74
C ASP A 19 4.31 -16.44 5.74
N ALA A 20 4.98 -15.37 5.30
CA ALA A 20 5.21 -14.17 6.12
C ALA A 20 3.87 -13.52 6.51
N LEU A 21 2.94 -13.35 5.57
CA LEU A 21 1.60 -12.83 5.87
C LEU A 21 0.89 -13.69 6.91
N GLN A 22 0.88 -15.02 6.74
CA GLN A 22 0.22 -15.92 7.67
C GLN A 22 0.86 -15.90 9.06
N TRP A 23 2.18 -15.75 9.13
CA TRP A 23 2.88 -15.58 10.39
C TRP A 23 2.47 -14.28 11.09
N HIS A 24 2.51 -13.13 10.37
CA HIS A 24 2.11 -11.83 10.92
C HIS A 24 0.65 -11.81 11.35
N LEU A 25 -0.24 -12.40 10.56
CA LEU A 25 -1.67 -12.49 10.89
C LEU A 25 -1.91 -13.32 12.16
N ARG A 26 -1.26 -14.47 12.28
CA ARG A 26 -1.35 -15.30 13.50
C ARG A 26 -0.82 -14.57 14.73
N ALA A 27 0.30 -13.86 14.60
CA ALA A 27 0.87 -13.08 15.69
C ALA A 27 -0.05 -11.92 16.11
N LEU A 28 -0.63 -11.18 15.12
CA LEU A 28 -1.63 -10.14 15.33
C LEU A 28 -2.84 -10.67 16.12
N LEU A 29 -3.45 -11.78 15.67
CA LEU A 29 -4.65 -12.36 16.28
C LEU A 29 -4.39 -13.00 17.66
N ARG A 30 -3.16 -13.40 17.94
CA ARG A 30 -2.75 -13.85 19.28
C ARG A 30 -2.64 -12.67 20.24
N LYS A 31 -2.02 -11.56 19.78
CA LYS A 31 -1.86 -10.33 20.57
C LYS A 31 -3.19 -9.57 20.74
N ASN A 32 -4.07 -9.64 19.74
CA ASN A 32 -5.34 -8.93 19.67
C ASN A 32 -6.51 -9.90 19.40
N PRO A 33 -6.97 -10.68 20.40
CA PRO A 33 -8.02 -11.69 20.21
C PRO A 33 -9.36 -11.11 19.74
N SER A 34 -9.64 -9.84 20.01
CA SER A 34 -10.82 -9.11 19.53
C SER A 34 -10.93 -9.03 18.01
N LEU A 35 -9.83 -9.19 17.28
CA LEU A 35 -9.83 -9.22 15.81
C LEU A 35 -10.19 -10.59 15.21
N ARG A 36 -10.31 -11.66 16.02
CA ARG A 36 -10.67 -12.99 15.50
C ARG A 36 -12.02 -13.06 14.79
N PRO A 37 -13.10 -12.40 15.26
CA PRO A 37 -14.34 -12.33 14.52
C PRO A 37 -14.19 -11.64 13.16
N VAL A 38 -13.37 -10.57 13.09
CA VAL A 38 -13.06 -9.87 11.83
C VAL A 38 -12.34 -10.80 10.86
N ALA A 39 -11.34 -11.54 11.34
CA ALA A 39 -10.60 -12.50 10.52
C ALA A 39 -11.49 -13.64 10.02
N LYS A 40 -12.41 -14.15 10.87
CA LYS A 40 -13.38 -15.15 10.47
C LYS A 40 -14.32 -14.64 9.37
N ALA A 41 -14.81 -13.42 9.49
CA ALA A 41 -15.69 -12.80 8.50
C ALA A 41 -14.97 -12.46 7.19
N ALA A 42 -13.72 -12.01 7.26
CA ALA A 42 -12.90 -11.70 6.09
C ALA A 42 -12.57 -12.95 5.26
N GLY A 43 -12.35 -14.09 5.91
CA GLY A 43 -11.88 -15.30 5.26
C GLY A 43 -10.42 -15.21 4.79
N ALA A 44 -10.00 -16.12 3.92
CA ALA A 44 -8.63 -16.12 3.39
C ALA A 44 -8.37 -14.95 2.44
N PHE A 45 -7.13 -14.45 2.46
CA PHE A 45 -6.64 -13.44 1.54
C PHE A 45 -5.12 -13.57 1.36
N ASP A 46 -4.63 -13.06 0.24
CA ASP A 46 -3.24 -13.15 -0.15
C ASP A 46 -2.56 -11.78 -0.09
N ILE A 47 -1.23 -11.81 -0.01
CA ILE A 47 -0.41 -10.62 -0.17
C ILE A 47 -0.39 -10.18 -1.64
N ARG A 48 -0.35 -8.87 -1.85
CA ARG A 48 -0.26 -8.26 -3.19
C ARG A 48 0.99 -7.40 -3.25
N LEU A 49 2.10 -8.00 -3.64
CA LEU A 49 3.33 -7.26 -3.87
C LEU A 49 3.41 -6.75 -5.31
N THR A 50 4.05 -5.63 -5.47
CA THR A 50 4.39 -5.02 -6.76
C THR A 50 5.89 -4.71 -6.77
N PRO A 51 6.54 -4.65 -7.94
CA PRO A 51 7.92 -4.20 -8.02
C PRO A 51 8.11 -2.86 -7.29
N GLY A 52 9.25 -2.70 -6.62
CA GLY A 52 9.64 -1.46 -5.95
C GLY A 52 10.19 -0.40 -6.92
N GLY A 53 10.86 0.59 -6.36
CA GLY A 53 11.49 1.66 -7.11
C GLY A 53 10.51 2.62 -7.78
N PHE A 54 11.01 3.36 -8.77
CA PHE A 54 10.22 4.31 -9.55
C PHE A 54 8.95 3.67 -10.17
N PRO A 55 9.00 2.50 -10.82
CA PRO A 55 7.81 1.86 -11.39
C PRO A 55 6.73 1.58 -10.36
N GLY A 56 7.11 1.15 -9.17
CA GLY A 56 6.18 0.88 -8.07
C GLY A 56 5.49 2.15 -7.58
N LEU A 57 6.25 3.23 -7.39
CA LEU A 57 5.69 4.51 -6.98
C LEU A 57 4.76 5.10 -8.03
N VAL A 58 5.13 5.04 -9.31
CA VAL A 58 4.25 5.46 -10.43
C VAL A 58 2.95 4.66 -10.44
N ARG A 59 3.01 3.34 -10.17
CA ARG A 59 1.82 2.50 -10.06
C ARG A 59 0.89 2.96 -8.93
N VAL A 60 1.44 3.29 -7.78
CA VAL A 60 0.65 3.82 -6.65
C VAL A 60 -0.02 5.15 -7.02
N ILE A 61 0.73 6.08 -7.61
CA ILE A 61 0.19 7.37 -8.07
C ILE A 61 -0.88 7.18 -9.13
N CYS A 62 -0.66 6.28 -10.10
CA CYS A 62 -1.65 5.93 -11.11
C CYS A 62 -2.98 5.49 -10.46
N GLY A 63 -2.90 4.70 -9.38
CA GLY A 63 -4.06 4.16 -8.69
C GLY A 63 -4.88 5.15 -7.84
N GLN A 64 -4.34 6.34 -7.54
CA GLN A 64 -5.04 7.32 -6.71
C GLN A 64 -6.42 7.70 -7.30
N GLN A 65 -7.46 7.66 -6.44
CA GLN A 65 -8.84 8.02 -6.81
C GLN A 65 -9.45 7.22 -7.98
N LEU A 66 -8.98 6.00 -8.21
CA LEU A 66 -9.48 5.11 -9.25
C LEU A 66 -9.93 3.77 -8.66
N SER A 67 -10.83 3.10 -9.37
CA SER A 67 -11.09 1.69 -9.11
C SER A 67 -9.85 0.84 -9.44
N VAL A 68 -9.70 -0.32 -8.78
CA VAL A 68 -8.59 -1.26 -9.04
C VAL A 68 -8.54 -1.66 -10.52
N ALA A 69 -9.68 -1.87 -11.15
CA ALA A 69 -9.76 -2.23 -12.56
C ALA A 69 -9.27 -1.10 -13.48
N SER A 70 -9.73 0.14 -13.23
CA SER A 70 -9.30 1.31 -13.98
C SER A 70 -7.81 1.59 -13.81
N ALA A 71 -7.31 1.54 -12.56
CA ALA A 71 -5.90 1.74 -12.26
C ALA A 71 -5.02 0.71 -12.99
N ARG A 72 -5.42 -0.57 -12.98
CA ARG A 72 -4.70 -1.64 -13.68
C ARG A 72 -4.65 -1.41 -15.19
N ALA A 73 -5.78 -1.04 -15.80
CA ALA A 73 -5.85 -0.81 -17.24
C ALA A 73 -5.01 0.39 -17.68
N ILE A 74 -5.06 1.49 -16.92
CA ILE A 74 -4.26 2.71 -17.22
C ILE A 74 -2.78 2.41 -17.02
N TYR A 75 -2.39 1.78 -15.90
CA TYR A 75 -0.99 1.46 -15.65
C TYR A 75 -0.44 0.49 -16.69
N GLY A 76 -1.23 -0.48 -17.17
CA GLY A 76 -0.81 -1.38 -18.24
C GLY A 76 -0.44 -0.62 -19.51
N ARG A 77 -1.34 0.24 -20.00
CA ARG A 77 -1.04 1.08 -21.18
C ARG A 77 0.15 2.03 -20.97
N PHE A 78 0.30 2.55 -19.75
CA PHE A 78 1.45 3.38 -19.39
C PHE A 78 2.76 2.59 -19.45
N ALA A 79 2.77 1.38 -18.91
CA ALA A 79 3.96 0.51 -18.89
C ALA A 79 4.40 0.05 -20.30
N ASP A 80 3.47 0.07 -21.27
CA ASP A 80 3.75 -0.24 -22.68
C ASP A 80 4.41 0.94 -23.42
N LEU A 81 4.44 2.15 -22.85
CA LEU A 81 5.14 3.28 -23.46
C LEU A 81 6.66 3.06 -23.36
N PRO A 82 7.41 3.39 -24.43
CA PRO A 82 8.86 3.23 -24.45
C PRO A 82 9.53 3.97 -23.28
N ARG A 83 10.33 3.25 -22.50
CA ARG A 83 11.11 3.76 -21.36
C ARG A 83 10.31 4.48 -20.26
N ALA A 84 8.97 4.33 -20.22
CA ALA A 84 8.12 5.01 -19.23
C ALA A 84 8.39 4.59 -17.78
N LEU A 85 8.94 3.39 -17.59
CA LEU A 85 9.28 2.84 -16.27
C LEU A 85 10.73 3.16 -15.82
N ASP A 86 11.50 3.82 -16.68
CA ASP A 86 12.82 4.37 -16.35
C ASP A 86 12.69 5.87 -16.08
N PRO A 87 13.20 6.40 -14.94
CA PRO A 87 13.03 7.81 -14.60
C PRO A 87 13.54 8.77 -15.68
N ALA A 88 14.73 8.51 -16.22
CA ALA A 88 15.29 9.33 -17.29
C ALA A 88 14.46 9.24 -18.59
N GLY A 89 14.01 8.03 -18.93
CA GLY A 89 13.13 7.81 -20.09
C GLY A 89 11.76 8.47 -19.93
N TYR A 90 11.19 8.47 -18.74
CA TYR A 90 9.94 9.18 -18.47
C TYR A 90 10.07 10.69 -18.73
N LEU A 91 11.21 11.30 -18.40
CA LEU A 91 11.44 12.73 -18.64
C LEU A 91 11.48 13.12 -20.14
N GLU A 92 11.70 12.15 -21.02
CA GLU A 92 11.66 12.33 -22.48
C GLU A 92 10.22 12.30 -23.04
N LEU A 93 9.23 11.79 -22.26
CA LEU A 93 7.83 11.70 -22.68
C LEU A 93 7.13 13.06 -22.54
N ASP A 94 6.36 13.42 -23.57
CA ASP A 94 5.50 14.59 -23.51
C ASP A 94 4.19 14.33 -22.75
N GLU A 95 3.56 15.41 -22.29
CA GLU A 95 2.31 15.33 -21.51
C GLU A 95 1.17 14.68 -22.34
N ALA A 96 1.08 14.95 -23.63
CA ALA A 96 -0.01 14.46 -24.47
C ALA A 96 0.04 12.93 -24.59
N THR A 97 1.23 12.36 -24.77
CA THR A 97 1.48 10.92 -24.81
C THR A 97 1.05 10.24 -23.50
N VAL A 98 1.51 10.76 -22.35
CA VAL A 98 1.20 10.15 -21.04
C VAL A 98 -0.28 10.34 -20.69
N ARG A 99 -0.90 11.45 -21.04
CA ARG A 99 -2.34 11.65 -20.85
C ARG A 99 -3.18 10.78 -21.78
N GLY A 100 -2.69 10.51 -22.98
CA GLY A 100 -3.34 9.61 -23.95
C GLY A 100 -3.57 8.19 -23.41
N VAL A 101 -2.72 7.70 -22.49
CA VAL A 101 -2.92 6.40 -21.82
C VAL A 101 -3.82 6.46 -20.58
N GLY A 102 -4.27 7.66 -20.18
CA GLY A 102 -5.27 7.84 -19.11
C GLY A 102 -4.73 8.50 -17.84
N PHE A 103 -3.52 9.02 -17.82
CA PHE A 103 -3.03 9.85 -16.70
C PHE A 103 -3.72 11.23 -16.71
N SER A 104 -4.05 11.74 -15.52
CA SER A 104 -4.42 13.14 -15.41
C SER A 104 -3.18 14.05 -15.51
N ALA A 105 -3.38 15.31 -15.88
CA ALA A 105 -2.31 16.30 -15.91
C ALA A 105 -1.60 16.43 -14.55
N GLY A 106 -2.35 16.32 -13.45
CA GLY A 106 -1.78 16.31 -12.08
C GLY A 106 -0.83 15.15 -11.86
N LYS A 107 -1.26 13.92 -12.19
CA LYS A 107 -0.41 12.72 -12.08
C LYS A 107 0.82 12.80 -12.97
N PHE A 108 0.68 13.28 -14.20
CA PHE A 108 1.83 13.51 -15.08
C PHE A 108 2.87 14.41 -14.42
N ARG A 109 2.46 15.59 -13.92
CA ARG A 109 3.38 16.52 -13.25
C ARG A 109 4.00 15.94 -11.98
N THR A 110 3.21 15.20 -11.17
CA THR A 110 3.73 14.56 -9.98
C THR A 110 4.81 13.54 -10.30
N VAL A 111 4.56 12.65 -11.29
CA VAL A 111 5.54 11.64 -11.69
C VAL A 111 6.78 12.28 -12.28
N ARG A 112 6.65 13.41 -13.00
CA ARG A 112 7.77 14.15 -13.56
C ARG A 112 8.71 14.70 -12.47
N VAL A 113 8.14 15.35 -11.44
CA VAL A 113 8.93 15.83 -10.28
C VAL A 113 9.66 14.69 -9.57
N ILE A 114 8.99 13.55 -9.42
CA ILE A 114 9.59 12.34 -8.82
C ILE A 114 10.72 11.80 -9.70
N ALA A 115 10.52 11.73 -11.02
CA ALA A 115 11.55 11.27 -11.94
C ALA A 115 12.79 12.19 -11.91
N GLU A 116 12.58 13.52 -11.85
CA GLU A 116 13.64 14.52 -11.69
C GLU A 116 14.43 14.27 -10.40
N ALA A 117 13.76 14.06 -9.27
CA ALA A 117 14.40 13.78 -7.99
C ALA A 117 15.21 12.46 -8.00
N VAL A 118 14.69 11.41 -8.67
CA VAL A 118 15.44 10.14 -8.81
C VAL A 118 16.69 10.32 -9.68
N VAL A 119 16.57 11.00 -10.82
CA VAL A 119 17.71 11.25 -11.72
C VAL A 119 18.77 12.13 -11.07
N ALA A 120 18.35 13.08 -10.23
CA ALA A 120 19.25 13.92 -9.45
C ALA A 120 19.91 13.20 -8.26
N GLY A 121 19.48 11.96 -7.93
CA GLY A 121 19.94 11.23 -6.76
C GLY A 121 19.40 11.76 -5.43
N GLU A 122 18.37 12.62 -5.47
CA GLU A 122 17.70 13.14 -4.28
C GLU A 122 16.73 12.13 -3.68
N LEU A 123 16.06 11.33 -4.53
CA LEU A 123 15.20 10.23 -4.12
C LEU A 123 15.87 8.89 -4.45
N ASP A 124 16.30 8.19 -3.40
CA ASP A 124 16.97 6.89 -3.47
C ASP A 124 16.05 5.80 -2.90
N PHE A 125 15.61 4.88 -3.75
CA PHE A 125 14.75 3.76 -3.35
C PHE A 125 15.51 2.67 -2.62
N ASP A 126 16.81 2.50 -2.84
CA ASP A 126 17.62 1.54 -2.09
C ASP A 126 17.76 2.00 -0.63
N LEU A 127 17.88 3.31 -0.41
CA LEU A 127 17.83 3.88 0.93
C LEU A 127 16.47 3.61 1.61
N VAL A 128 15.35 3.78 0.89
CA VAL A 128 14.01 3.48 1.42
C VAL A 128 13.89 2.04 1.93
N GLU A 129 14.51 1.09 1.20
CA GLU A 129 14.51 -0.32 1.61
C GLU A 129 15.32 -0.59 2.89
N MET A 130 16.29 0.23 3.21
CA MET A 130 17.14 0.08 4.40
C MET A 130 16.60 0.78 5.65
N LEU A 131 15.78 1.82 5.48
CA LEU A 131 15.26 2.62 6.57
C LEU A 131 14.19 1.89 7.40
N PRO A 132 14.10 2.16 8.72
CA PRO A 132 12.95 1.79 9.53
C PRO A 132 11.65 2.40 9.00
N PRO A 133 10.45 1.81 9.32
CA PRO A 133 9.18 2.27 8.75
C PRO A 133 8.92 3.76 8.86
N ASP A 134 9.10 4.34 10.05
CA ASP A 134 8.80 5.74 10.30
C ASP A 134 9.79 6.69 9.60
N GLU A 135 11.07 6.30 9.53
CA GLU A 135 12.10 7.04 8.79
C GLU A 135 11.88 6.95 7.28
N ALA A 136 11.53 5.77 6.76
CA ALA A 136 11.19 5.57 5.36
C ALA A 136 9.95 6.41 4.96
N LEU A 137 8.94 6.48 5.83
CA LEU A 137 7.75 7.31 5.64
C LEU A 137 8.13 8.80 5.60
N ALA A 138 8.93 9.26 6.55
CA ALA A 138 9.39 10.64 6.61
C ALA A 138 10.24 11.00 5.38
N TYR A 139 11.16 10.11 4.98
CA TYR A 139 12.00 10.29 3.81
C TYR A 139 11.16 10.43 2.53
N LEU A 140 10.24 9.51 2.27
CA LEU A 140 9.38 9.56 1.09
C LEU A 140 8.50 10.83 1.07
N THR A 141 7.91 11.20 2.21
CA THR A 141 7.00 12.35 2.30
C THR A 141 7.72 13.70 2.24
N ALA A 142 9.03 13.75 2.42
CA ALA A 142 9.83 14.95 2.18
C ALA A 142 9.87 15.34 0.69
N HIS A 143 9.63 14.40 -0.22
CA HIS A 143 9.64 14.67 -1.66
C HIS A 143 8.29 15.20 -2.15
N LYS A 144 8.34 16.28 -2.92
CA LYS A 144 7.14 16.93 -3.49
C LYS A 144 6.33 15.94 -4.33
N GLY A 145 5.04 15.82 -4.03
CA GLY A 145 4.11 14.95 -4.75
C GLY A 145 3.91 13.57 -4.11
N ILE A 146 4.67 13.23 -3.06
CA ILE A 146 4.49 12.01 -2.28
C ILE A 146 3.82 12.39 -0.95
N GLY A 147 2.50 12.20 -0.88
CA GLY A 147 1.76 12.39 0.37
C GLY A 147 1.84 11.15 1.28
N PRO A 148 1.43 11.29 2.58
CA PRO A 148 1.48 10.19 3.56
C PRO A 148 0.84 8.90 3.05
N TRP A 149 -0.38 8.96 2.53
CA TRP A 149 -1.07 7.77 1.99
C TRP A 149 -0.28 7.10 0.86
N THR A 150 0.31 7.89 -0.05
CA THR A 150 1.11 7.35 -1.17
C THR A 150 2.37 6.63 -0.66
N ALA A 151 3.06 7.24 0.31
CA ALA A 151 4.24 6.65 0.92
C ALA A 151 3.89 5.37 1.69
N GLU A 152 2.81 5.38 2.48
CA GLU A 152 2.32 4.20 3.20
C GLU A 152 1.99 3.04 2.25
N ILE A 153 1.25 3.30 1.17
CA ILE A 153 0.91 2.29 0.17
C ILE A 153 2.17 1.75 -0.54
N TYR A 154 3.13 2.62 -0.87
CA TYR A 154 4.42 2.19 -1.43
C TYR A 154 5.16 1.27 -0.45
N LEU A 155 5.34 1.69 0.80
CA LEU A 155 6.03 0.92 1.82
C LEU A 155 5.37 -0.42 2.10
N MET A 156 4.05 -0.50 2.03
CA MET A 156 3.32 -1.76 2.20
C MET A 156 3.50 -2.68 1.01
N PHE A 157 3.16 -2.22 -0.20
CA PHE A 157 3.01 -3.10 -1.36
C PHE A 157 4.26 -3.22 -2.22
N CYS A 158 5.19 -2.27 -2.15
CA CYS A 158 6.45 -2.34 -2.89
C CYS A 158 7.61 -2.82 -2.01
N SER A 159 7.69 -2.34 -0.76
CA SER A 159 8.76 -2.72 0.17
C SER A 159 8.36 -3.81 1.18
N GLY A 160 7.08 -4.12 1.31
CA GLY A 160 6.60 -5.15 2.23
C GLY A 160 6.80 -4.83 3.72
N HIS A 161 6.89 -3.53 4.09
CA HIS A 161 7.09 -3.13 5.49
C HIS A 161 5.99 -3.71 6.40
N PRO A 162 6.36 -4.39 7.50
CA PRO A 162 5.39 -5.10 8.34
C PRO A 162 4.53 -4.17 9.19
N ASP A 163 5.01 -2.98 9.51
CA ASP A 163 4.41 -2.11 10.52
C ASP A 163 3.99 -0.75 9.98
N ILE A 164 3.28 -0.76 8.85
CA ILE A 164 2.63 0.42 8.23
C ILE A 164 1.12 0.22 8.26
N PHE A 165 0.37 1.31 8.56
CA PHE A 165 -1.09 1.32 8.54
C PHE A 165 -1.61 2.64 7.96
N PRO A 166 -2.19 2.64 6.75
CA PRO A 166 -2.63 3.87 6.09
C PRO A 166 -3.95 4.38 6.69
N ALA A 167 -3.85 5.01 7.86
CA ALA A 167 -4.99 5.49 8.63
C ALA A 167 -5.85 6.55 7.89
N GLY A 168 -5.28 7.22 6.88
CA GLY A 168 -6.01 8.11 5.98
C GLY A 168 -6.88 7.41 4.95
N ASP A 169 -6.81 6.08 4.82
CA ASP A 169 -7.62 5.32 3.87
C ASP A 169 -9.07 5.19 4.35
N LEU A 170 -10.02 5.74 3.58
CA LEU A 170 -11.44 5.75 3.94
C LEU A 170 -12.05 4.35 4.08
N ALA A 171 -11.58 3.37 3.30
CA ALA A 171 -12.07 2.00 3.40
C ALA A 171 -11.62 1.36 4.72
N LEU A 172 -10.39 1.65 5.18
CA LEU A 172 -9.91 1.23 6.49
C LEU A 172 -10.67 1.90 7.63
N GLN A 173 -10.90 3.22 7.55
CA GLN A 173 -11.70 3.94 8.54
C GLN A 173 -13.10 3.31 8.69
N LYS A 174 -13.81 3.10 7.57
CA LYS A 174 -15.10 2.42 7.55
C LYS A 174 -15.05 1.00 8.08
N ALA A 175 -14.02 0.23 7.68
CA ALA A 175 -13.87 -1.16 8.09
C ALA A 175 -13.63 -1.30 9.59
N VAL A 176 -12.76 -0.47 10.15
CA VAL A 176 -12.45 -0.49 11.58
C VAL A 176 -13.63 -0.01 12.40
N GLY A 177 -14.25 1.13 12.04
CA GLY A 177 -15.43 1.63 12.72
C GLY A 177 -16.56 0.59 12.80
N HIS A 178 -16.87 -0.04 11.66
CA HIS A 178 -17.87 -1.11 11.59
C HIS A 178 -17.49 -2.34 12.41
N ALA A 179 -16.24 -2.80 12.29
CA ALA A 179 -15.78 -4.01 12.99
C ALA A 179 -15.73 -3.84 14.51
N LEU A 180 -15.37 -2.66 14.98
CA LEU A 180 -15.32 -2.31 16.41
C LEU A 180 -16.67 -1.79 16.95
N ARG A 181 -17.71 -1.76 16.10
CA ARG A 181 -19.06 -1.28 16.46
C ARG A 181 -19.08 0.14 17.01
N MET A 182 -18.26 1.00 16.41
CA MET A 182 -18.26 2.42 16.73
C MET A 182 -19.57 3.08 16.20
N ASP A 183 -20.03 4.11 16.84
CA ASP A 183 -21.21 4.91 16.44
C ASP A 183 -20.88 5.92 15.33
N HIS A 184 -19.58 6.06 15.01
CA HIS A 184 -19.07 6.94 13.96
C HIS A 184 -17.95 6.25 13.16
N ILE A 185 -17.58 6.85 12.03
CA ILE A 185 -16.38 6.44 11.27
C ILE A 185 -15.19 7.20 11.86
N PRO A 186 -14.17 6.49 12.41
CA PRO A 186 -13.01 7.14 12.99
C PRO A 186 -12.26 7.96 11.93
N ASP A 187 -11.79 9.13 12.31
CA ASP A 187 -10.88 9.90 11.47
C ASP A 187 -9.46 9.30 11.46
N ALA A 188 -8.57 9.89 10.65
CA ALA A 188 -7.20 9.37 10.52
C ALA A 188 -6.42 9.41 11.84
N LYS A 189 -6.62 10.43 12.68
CA LYS A 189 -5.91 10.57 13.95
C LYS A 189 -6.39 9.53 14.97
N GLU A 190 -7.68 9.38 15.08
CA GLU A 190 -8.30 8.36 15.93
C GLU A 190 -7.89 6.96 15.47
N LEU A 191 -7.86 6.71 14.17
CA LEU A 191 -7.49 5.41 13.62
C LEU A 191 -6.02 5.07 13.84
N VAL A 192 -5.11 6.05 13.87
CA VAL A 192 -3.71 5.85 14.29
C VAL A 192 -3.64 5.33 15.72
N GLU A 193 -4.40 5.92 16.65
CA GLU A 193 -4.42 5.47 18.05
C GLU A 193 -5.00 4.05 18.18
N ILE A 194 -6.10 3.77 17.48
CA ILE A 194 -6.72 2.43 17.44
C ILE A 194 -5.74 1.37 16.91
N ALA A 195 -4.90 1.73 15.94
CA ALA A 195 -3.95 0.81 15.31
C ALA A 195 -2.66 0.57 16.12
N LYS A 196 -2.35 1.38 17.13
CA LYS A 196 -1.14 1.21 17.97
C LYS A 196 -0.96 -0.20 18.55
N PRO A 197 -1.98 -0.86 19.14
CA PRO A 197 -1.86 -2.20 19.67
C PRO A 197 -1.54 -3.28 18.62
N TRP A 198 -1.78 -3.00 17.35
CA TRP A 198 -1.53 -3.95 16.24
C TRP A 198 -0.06 -3.98 15.80
N SER A 199 0.74 -2.99 16.23
CA SER A 199 2.19 -3.02 16.02
C SER A 199 2.81 -4.27 16.66
N PRO A 200 3.79 -4.91 16.01
CA PRO A 200 4.46 -4.58 14.75
C PRO A 200 3.85 -5.29 13.52
N HIS A 201 2.55 -5.54 13.52
CA HIS A 201 1.84 -6.30 12.49
C HIS A 201 0.77 -5.45 11.79
N ARG A 202 0.95 -4.11 11.76
CA ARG A 202 -0.06 -3.17 11.24
C ARG A 202 -0.36 -3.37 9.76
N HIS A 203 0.60 -3.80 8.95
CA HIS A 203 0.37 -4.15 7.54
C HIS A 203 -0.60 -5.34 7.42
N ALA A 204 -0.39 -6.41 8.19
CA ALA A 204 -1.31 -7.55 8.18
C ALA A 204 -2.72 -7.16 8.67
N ALA A 205 -2.82 -6.23 9.65
CA ALA A 205 -4.09 -5.66 10.08
C ALA A 205 -4.78 -4.88 8.96
N ALA A 206 -4.06 -4.03 8.22
CA ALA A 206 -4.62 -3.28 7.10
C ALA A 206 -5.17 -4.21 6.00
N LEU A 207 -4.40 -5.25 5.61
CA LEU A 207 -4.87 -6.26 4.65
C LEU A 207 -6.12 -6.98 5.14
N LEU A 208 -6.16 -7.34 6.43
CA LEU A 208 -7.33 -7.94 7.05
C LEU A 208 -8.56 -7.02 6.97
N PHE A 209 -8.43 -5.74 7.32
CA PHE A 209 -9.54 -4.81 7.31
C PHE A 209 -10.00 -4.44 5.88
N TRP A 210 -9.11 -4.32 4.89
CA TRP A 210 -9.52 -4.17 3.49
C TRP A 210 -10.29 -5.38 2.98
N LYS A 211 -9.85 -6.60 3.35
CA LYS A 211 -10.59 -7.81 3.00
C LYS A 211 -11.96 -7.85 3.68
N TYR A 212 -12.02 -7.52 4.96
CA TYR A 212 -13.27 -7.40 5.70
C TYR A 212 -14.21 -6.37 5.07
N TYR A 213 -13.71 -5.18 4.72
CA TYR A 213 -14.47 -4.16 4.01
C TYR A 213 -15.11 -4.69 2.72
N ALA A 214 -14.32 -5.37 1.91
CA ALA A 214 -14.78 -5.92 0.63
C ALA A 214 -15.88 -6.99 0.80
N VAL A 215 -15.81 -7.79 1.85
CA VAL A 215 -16.74 -8.93 2.06
C VAL A 215 -17.96 -8.52 2.88
N ALA A 216 -17.76 -7.81 3.99
CA ALA A 216 -18.82 -7.56 4.97
C ALA A 216 -19.56 -6.22 4.73
N ILE A 217 -18.90 -5.22 4.12
CA ILE A 217 -19.48 -3.89 3.98
C ILE A 217 -19.89 -3.62 2.53
N ARG A 218 -18.94 -3.74 1.59
CA ARG A 218 -19.21 -3.42 0.17
C ARG A 218 -20.22 -4.36 -0.47
N LYS A 219 -20.19 -5.66 -0.16
CA LYS A 219 -21.16 -6.62 -0.68
C LYS A 219 -22.57 -6.43 -0.08
N ALA A 220 -22.64 -6.04 1.18
CA ALA A 220 -23.92 -5.77 1.86
C ALA A 220 -24.58 -4.47 1.38
N GLY A 221 -23.80 -3.49 0.91
CA GLY A 221 -24.29 -2.19 0.47
C GLY A 221 -24.69 -2.07 -1.01
N GLY A 222 -24.53 -3.10 -1.81
CA GLY A 222 -24.96 -3.10 -3.23
C GLY A 222 -24.28 -2.09 -4.16
N ILE A 223 -23.23 -1.39 -3.70
CA ILE A 223 -22.51 -0.37 -4.48
C ILE A 223 -21.18 -0.98 -4.94
N ALA A 224 -21.11 -1.31 -6.23
CA ALA A 224 -19.84 -1.54 -6.91
C ALA A 224 -19.09 -0.20 -7.01
N LEU A 225 -17.91 -0.09 -6.39
CA LEU A 225 -16.90 0.92 -6.69
C LEU A 225 -15.85 0.30 -7.58
#